data_4ad37d85c53e111e0b263501f8b8b0a3
#
_entry.id   4ad37d85c53e111e0b263501f8b8b0a3
#
_cell.length_a   1.000
_cell.length_b   1.000
_cell.length_c   1.000
_cell.angle_alpha   90.00
_cell.angle_beta   90.00
_cell.angle_gamma   90.00
#
_symmetry.space_group_name_H-M   'P 1'
#
loop_
_entity.id
_entity.type
_entity.pdbx_description
1 polymer ?
#
loop_
_entity_poly.entity_id
_entity_poly.type
_entity_poly.pdbx_seq_one_letter_code
_entity_poly.pdbx_strand_id
1 'polypeptide(L)'
;MKKEKIHLEYLLNATSKNILWGAISTPTGLEDWFADKVISDDKIVEFHWGKTEQRKAEIIAIRSFSFIRFRWQDDENERDYFEIKMTYNELTSDYVLEITYFAEPDEVADMKEL
;
A
#
# COMPACT_ATOMS: atom_id res chain seq x y z
N MET A 1 -13.11 -15.44 11.32
CA MET A 1 -13.56 -15.50 9.93
C MET A 1 -12.37 -15.41 8.96
N LYS A 2 -12.53 -16.01 7.80
CA LYS A 2 -11.47 -16.00 6.80
C LYS A 2 -11.48 -14.65 6.07
N LYS A 3 -10.31 -13.99 6.00
CA LYS A 3 -10.17 -12.73 5.30
C LYS A 3 -10.26 -12.92 3.79
N GLU A 4 -10.78 -11.92 3.11
CA GLU A 4 -10.85 -11.92 1.65
C GLU A 4 -9.66 -11.15 1.07
N LYS A 5 -9.16 -11.62 -0.08
CA LYS A 5 -8.13 -10.94 -0.83
C LYS A 5 -8.77 -9.85 -1.68
N ILE A 6 -8.31 -8.60 -1.48
CA ILE A 6 -8.83 -7.44 -2.19
C ILE A 6 -7.76 -6.91 -3.12
N HIS A 7 -8.18 -6.58 -4.34
CA HIS A 7 -7.30 -6.00 -5.34
C HIS A 7 -7.93 -4.72 -5.87
N LEU A 8 -7.22 -3.60 -5.72
CA LEU A 8 -7.66 -2.30 -6.19
C LEU A 8 -6.67 -1.75 -7.20
N GLU A 9 -7.17 -1.05 -8.20
CA GLU A 9 -6.34 -0.41 -9.20
C GLU A 9 -6.63 1.08 -9.23
N TYR A 10 -5.58 1.89 -9.26
CA TYR A 10 -5.66 3.34 -9.36
C TYR A 10 -4.86 3.82 -10.54
N LEU A 11 -5.51 4.57 -11.44
CA LEU A 11 -4.82 5.21 -12.56
C LEU A 11 -4.22 6.52 -12.04
N LEU A 12 -2.91 6.65 -12.13
CA LEU A 12 -2.21 7.86 -11.70
C LEU A 12 -1.62 8.58 -12.90
N ASN A 13 -1.79 9.89 -12.91
CA ASN A 13 -1.19 10.76 -13.91
C ASN A 13 0.27 11.05 -13.57
N ALA A 14 1.04 10.01 -13.28
CA ALA A 14 2.45 10.15 -12.99
C ALA A 14 3.22 10.24 -14.29
N THR A 15 4.06 11.26 -14.41
CA THR A 15 4.83 11.51 -15.63
C THR A 15 6.12 10.69 -15.70
N SER A 16 6.55 10.09 -14.58
CA SER A 16 7.75 9.28 -14.58
C SER A 16 7.67 8.15 -13.55
N LYS A 17 8.36 7.06 -13.86
CA LYS A 17 8.46 5.92 -12.95
C LYS A 17 9.17 6.28 -11.64
N ASN A 18 10.11 7.24 -11.69
CA ASN A 18 10.84 7.66 -10.50
C ASN A 18 9.91 8.35 -9.51
N ILE A 19 9.03 9.23 -10.00
CA ILE A 19 8.06 9.93 -9.16
C ILE A 19 7.09 8.94 -8.55
N LEU A 20 6.58 8.00 -9.34
CA LEU A 20 5.65 7.01 -8.85
C LEU A 20 6.28 6.06 -7.83
N TRP A 21 7.50 5.60 -8.11
CA TRP A 21 8.23 4.74 -7.17
C TRP A 21 8.46 5.46 -5.83
N GLY A 22 8.83 6.75 -5.88
CA GLY A 22 8.96 7.56 -4.68
C GLY A 22 7.66 7.65 -3.89
N ALA A 23 6.52 7.73 -4.58
CA ALA A 23 5.22 7.84 -3.93
C ALA A 23 4.83 6.58 -3.14
N ILE A 24 5.35 5.41 -3.49
CA ILE A 24 4.98 4.16 -2.82
C ILE A 24 6.10 3.58 -1.96
N SER A 25 7.33 4.04 -2.12
CA SER A 25 8.49 3.44 -1.43
C SER A 25 9.14 4.35 -0.40
N THR A 26 8.71 5.60 -0.27
CA THR A 26 9.27 6.52 0.70
C THR A 26 8.21 6.97 1.71
N PRO A 27 8.63 7.28 2.96
CA PRO A 27 7.69 7.83 3.94
C PRO A 27 6.99 9.09 3.45
N THR A 28 7.72 10.02 2.87
CA THR A 28 7.16 11.26 2.35
C THR A 28 6.14 11.00 1.25
N GLY A 29 6.45 10.08 0.34
CA GLY A 29 5.53 9.73 -0.73
C GLY A 29 4.24 9.09 -0.21
N LEU A 30 4.36 8.18 0.75
CA LEU A 30 3.20 7.53 1.35
C LEU A 30 2.34 8.51 2.15
N GLU A 31 2.94 9.55 2.73
CA GLU A 31 2.20 10.60 3.43
C GLU A 31 1.33 11.43 2.48
N ASP A 32 1.68 11.48 1.21
CA ASP A 32 0.92 12.27 0.24
C ASP A 32 -0.42 11.66 -0.12
N TRP A 33 -0.59 10.35 0.05
CA TRP A 33 -1.83 9.71 -0.39
C TRP A 33 -2.33 8.55 0.49
N PHE A 34 -1.45 7.89 1.24
CA PHE A 34 -1.82 6.65 1.94
C PHE A 34 -2.13 6.88 3.42
N ALA A 35 -1.36 7.73 4.10
CA ALA A 35 -1.52 7.96 5.52
C ALA A 35 -1.19 9.42 5.85
N ASP A 36 -1.65 9.88 7.01
CA ASP A 36 -1.39 11.27 7.44
C ASP A 36 0.07 11.46 7.85
N LYS A 37 0.68 10.44 8.43
CA LYS A 37 2.06 10.47 8.85
C LYS A 37 2.67 9.09 8.71
N VAL A 38 3.91 9.03 8.23
CA VAL A 38 4.63 7.78 8.03
C VAL A 38 6.03 7.90 8.63
N ILE A 39 6.35 7.00 9.55
CA ILE A 39 7.66 6.94 10.18
C ILE A 39 8.32 5.62 9.82
N SER A 40 9.50 5.68 9.24
CA SER A 40 10.24 4.49 8.82
C SER A 40 11.48 4.32 9.68
N ASP A 41 11.69 3.12 10.19
CA ASP A 41 12.88 2.73 10.94
C ASP A 41 13.30 1.35 10.45
N ASP A 42 14.31 1.31 9.59
CA ASP A 42 14.78 0.11 8.91
C ASP A 42 13.65 -0.56 8.14
N LYS A 43 13.26 -1.78 8.50
CA LYS A 43 12.18 -2.51 7.81
C LYS A 43 10.81 -2.28 8.42
N ILE A 44 10.73 -1.54 9.52
CA ILE A 44 9.47 -1.27 10.19
C ILE A 44 8.96 0.09 9.79
N VAL A 45 7.70 0.15 9.38
CA VAL A 45 7.05 1.39 8.96
C VAL A 45 5.80 1.59 9.80
N GLU A 46 5.72 2.76 10.42
CA GLU A 46 4.57 3.11 11.25
C GLU A 46 3.71 4.11 10.49
N PHE A 47 2.43 3.76 10.34
CA PHE A 47 1.44 4.59 9.66
C PHE A 47 0.48 5.19 10.66
N HIS A 48 0.20 6.48 10.51
CA HIS A 48 -0.73 7.21 11.36
C HIS A 48 -1.86 7.80 10.52
N TRP A 49 -3.09 7.60 10.96
CA TRP A 49 -4.28 8.18 10.37
C TRP A 49 -5.03 8.95 11.45
N GLY A 50 -5.15 10.27 11.26
CA GLY A 50 -5.76 11.12 12.28
C GLY A 50 -4.90 11.19 13.54
N LYS A 51 -5.53 11.39 14.67
CA LYS A 51 -4.83 11.55 15.95
C LYS A 51 -4.76 10.28 16.79
N THR A 52 -5.61 9.30 16.49
CA THR A 52 -5.77 8.13 17.35
C THR A 52 -5.45 6.80 16.70
N GLU A 53 -5.44 6.74 15.38
CA GLU A 53 -5.21 5.47 14.69
C GLU A 53 -3.78 5.37 14.20
N GLN A 54 -3.11 4.29 14.58
CA GLN A 54 -1.76 4.00 14.12
C GLN A 54 -1.56 2.50 14.02
N ARG A 55 -0.77 2.07 13.02
CA ARG A 55 -0.41 0.68 12.83
C ARG A 55 1.02 0.59 12.35
N LYS A 56 1.69 -0.49 12.75
CA LYS A 56 3.05 -0.79 12.31
C LYS A 56 3.04 -1.96 11.35
N ALA A 57 3.87 -1.87 10.33
CA ALA A 57 4.04 -2.92 9.34
C ALA A 57 5.53 -3.19 9.13
N GLU A 58 5.84 -4.41 8.73
CA GLU A 58 7.20 -4.79 8.35
C GLU A 58 7.25 -4.94 6.84
N ILE A 59 8.30 -4.37 6.23
CA ILE A 59 8.55 -4.58 4.80
C ILE A 59 9.10 -6.00 4.64
N ILE A 60 8.32 -6.87 3.99
CA ILE A 60 8.70 -8.27 3.81
C ILE A 60 9.25 -8.57 2.43
N ALA A 61 8.99 -7.71 1.45
CA ALA A 61 9.57 -7.82 0.12
C ALA A 61 9.53 -6.45 -0.55
N ILE A 62 10.55 -6.15 -1.33
CA ILE A 62 10.63 -4.91 -2.09
C ILE A 62 11.44 -5.15 -3.36
N ARG A 63 10.95 -4.63 -4.46
CA ARG A 63 11.66 -4.66 -5.74
C ARG A 63 11.57 -3.28 -6.35
N SER A 64 12.71 -2.64 -6.56
CA SER A 64 12.79 -1.27 -7.08
C SER A 64 12.01 -1.11 -8.39
N PHE A 65 11.20 -0.07 -8.44
CA PHE A 65 10.35 0.25 -9.60
C PHE A 65 9.32 -0.81 -9.94
N SER A 66 8.98 -1.66 -8.99
CA SER A 66 8.00 -2.72 -9.19
C SER A 66 6.98 -2.75 -8.04
N PHE A 67 7.40 -3.18 -6.86
CA PHE A 67 6.45 -3.31 -5.76
C PHE A 67 7.12 -3.18 -4.40
N ILE A 68 6.29 -2.93 -3.39
CA ILE A 68 6.68 -3.02 -1.99
C ILE A 68 5.56 -3.79 -1.27
N ARG A 69 5.94 -4.79 -0.47
CA ARG A 69 5.01 -5.65 0.25
C ARG A 69 5.25 -5.51 1.74
N PHE A 70 4.15 -5.31 2.48
CA PHE A 70 4.17 -5.13 3.91
C PHE A 70 3.34 -6.20 4.60
N ARG A 71 3.71 -6.48 5.83
CA ARG A 71 2.88 -7.30 6.72
C ARG A 71 2.61 -6.48 7.99
N TRP A 72 1.33 -6.36 8.33
CA TRP A 72 0.95 -5.69 9.57
C TRP A 72 1.45 -6.49 10.77
N GLN A 73 2.08 -5.83 11.73
CA GLN A 73 2.61 -6.51 12.91
C GLN A 73 1.51 -7.07 13.82
N ASP A 74 0.32 -6.49 13.76
CA ASP A 74 -0.83 -6.94 14.54
C ASP A 74 -1.69 -7.98 13.82
N ASP A 75 -1.28 -8.44 12.64
CA ASP A 75 -1.99 -9.50 11.92
C ASP A 75 -1.75 -10.85 12.57
N GLU A 76 -2.84 -11.60 12.80
CA GLU A 76 -2.78 -12.93 13.37
C GLU A 76 -2.34 -13.97 12.34
N ASN A 77 -2.60 -13.72 11.07
CA ASN A 77 -2.28 -14.64 9.99
C ASN A 77 -1.00 -14.21 9.30
N GLU A 78 0.05 -15.03 9.45
CA GLU A 78 1.36 -14.75 8.86
C GLU A 78 1.37 -14.72 7.33
N ARG A 79 0.33 -15.22 6.70
CA ARG A 79 0.22 -15.23 5.23
C ARG A 79 -0.41 -13.96 4.67
N ASP A 80 -1.05 -13.17 5.53
CA ASP A 80 -1.68 -11.95 5.09
C ASP A 80 -0.65 -10.86 4.88
N TYR A 81 -0.87 -10.03 3.87
CA TYR A 81 0.02 -8.93 3.55
C TYR A 81 -0.77 -7.84 2.85
N PHE A 82 -0.17 -6.65 2.71
CA PHE A 82 -0.65 -5.70 1.71
C PHE A 82 0.52 -5.34 0.80
N GLU A 83 0.23 -5.16 -0.47
CA GLU A 83 1.22 -4.90 -1.49
C GLU A 83 0.81 -3.71 -2.34
N ILE A 84 1.76 -2.83 -2.59
CA ILE A 84 1.56 -1.72 -3.51
C ILE A 84 2.49 -1.98 -4.68
N LYS A 85 1.91 -2.13 -5.87
CA LYS A 85 2.64 -2.46 -7.08
C LYS A 85 2.39 -1.40 -8.14
N MET A 86 3.45 -0.98 -8.84
CA MET A 86 3.32 -0.08 -9.97
C MET A 86 3.49 -0.87 -11.26
N THR A 87 2.58 -0.65 -12.20
CA THR A 87 2.66 -1.26 -13.53
C THR A 87 2.48 -0.20 -14.60
N TYR A 88 3.05 -0.46 -15.77
CA TYR A 88 2.93 0.44 -16.91
C TYR A 88 2.01 -0.18 -17.95
N ASN A 89 0.99 0.58 -18.34
CA ASN A 89 0.08 0.16 -19.40
C ASN A 89 0.55 0.76 -20.73
N GLU A 90 1.07 -0.09 -21.63
CA GLU A 90 1.61 0.35 -22.91
C GLU A 90 0.54 0.90 -23.85
N LEU A 91 -0.70 0.41 -23.72
CA LEU A 91 -1.81 0.84 -24.58
C LEU A 91 -2.22 2.28 -24.32
N THR A 92 -2.20 2.69 -23.05
CA THR A 92 -2.61 4.03 -22.65
C THR A 92 -1.44 4.93 -22.29
N SER A 93 -0.23 4.38 -22.21
CA SER A 93 0.98 5.06 -21.75
C SER A 93 0.85 5.63 -20.35
N ASP A 94 0.08 4.95 -19.50
CA ASP A 94 -0.16 5.36 -18.12
C ASP A 94 0.42 4.38 -17.13
N TYR A 95 0.71 4.88 -15.92
CA TYR A 95 1.06 4.04 -14.80
C TYR A 95 -0.18 3.73 -13.98
N VAL A 96 -0.24 2.48 -13.48
CA VAL A 96 -1.33 2.00 -12.64
C VAL A 96 -0.74 1.56 -11.31
N LEU A 97 -1.36 2.00 -10.22
CA LEU A 97 -1.07 1.45 -8.90
C LEU A 97 -2.04 0.32 -8.61
N GLU A 98 -1.50 -0.84 -8.29
CA GLU A 98 -2.28 -2.00 -7.89
C GLU A 98 -2.05 -2.23 -6.41
N ILE A 99 -3.12 -2.19 -5.61
CA ILE A 99 -3.04 -2.42 -4.17
C ILE A 99 -3.76 -3.72 -3.87
N THR A 100 -3.03 -4.66 -3.25
CA THR A 100 -3.57 -5.95 -2.84
C THR A 100 -3.48 -6.05 -1.32
N TYR A 101 -4.58 -6.44 -0.68
CA TYR A 101 -4.61 -6.62 0.77
C TYR A 101 -5.65 -7.65 1.16
N PHE A 102 -5.65 -8.03 2.44
CA PHE A 102 -6.61 -8.96 3.00
C PHE A 102 -7.43 -8.24 4.07
N ALA A 103 -8.73 -8.43 4.04
CA ALA A 103 -9.64 -7.77 4.98
C ALA A 103 -10.80 -8.68 5.32
N GLU A 104 -11.39 -8.45 6.50
CA GLU A 104 -12.62 -9.12 6.88
C GLU A 104 -13.75 -8.66 5.94
N PRO A 105 -14.77 -9.49 5.68
CA PRO A 105 -15.87 -9.11 4.79
C PRO A 105 -16.55 -7.78 5.15
N ASP A 106 -16.67 -7.49 6.44
CA ASP A 106 -17.30 -6.25 6.90
C ASP A 106 -16.45 -5.03 6.55
N GLU A 107 -15.12 -5.16 6.66
CA GLU A 107 -14.19 -4.10 6.33
C GLU A 107 -14.15 -3.84 4.81
N VAL A 108 -14.31 -4.90 4.02
CA VAL A 108 -14.32 -4.81 2.56
C VAL A 108 -15.46 -3.92 2.08
N ALA A 109 -16.65 -4.08 2.64
CA ALA A 109 -17.80 -3.27 2.25
C ALA A 109 -17.55 -1.78 2.51
N ASP A 110 -17.00 -1.45 3.68
CA ASP A 110 -16.71 -0.06 4.04
C ASP A 110 -15.62 0.54 3.15
N MET A 111 -14.59 -0.22 2.86
CA MET A 111 -13.48 0.27 2.04
C MET A 111 -13.85 0.51 0.60
N LYS A 112 -14.76 -0.28 0.04
CA LYS A 112 -15.19 -0.13 -1.35
C LYS A 112 -16.09 1.08 -1.58
N GLU A 113 -16.65 1.65 -0.54
CA GLU A 113 -17.47 2.83 -0.62
C GLU A 113 -16.65 4.13 -0.63
N LEU A 114 -15.37 4.01 -0.37
CA LEU A 114 -14.46 5.14 -0.44
C LEU A 114 -13.98 5.36 -1.89
#